data_9867973d2e36c9e6908452c48e58c4cd
#
_entry.id   9867973d2e36c9e6908452c48e58c4cd
#
_cell.length_a   1.000
_cell.length_b   1.000
_cell.length_c   1.000
_cell.angle_alpha   90.00
_cell.angle_beta   90.00
_cell.angle_gamma   90.00
#
_symmetry.space_group_name_H-M   'P 1'
#
loop_
_entity.id
_entity.type
_entity.pdbx_description
1 polymer ?
#
loop_
_entity_poly.entity_id
_entity_poly.type
_entity_poly.pdbx_seq_one_letter_code
_entity_poly.pdbx_strand_id
1 'polypeptide(L)'
;KEEPKKKAGKIEKSTVKTYSPEKPTSNKKFDKKKATEKPTTRREDSEFDKKLVEVRRVAKVVKGGRTMRFSALVVVGNRQGLVGVGNGKANEVPEAIEKATAAAKRNLISVPIVNTTIPHNIVGKFGASSVLMFPAPQGTGVIAGGSARAVVELAGIKDIVTKSHGSNNKINGVKATIEGLKLLRTKEEVAALRGKSVEEL
;
A
#
# COMPACT_ATOMS: atom_id res chain seq x y z
N LYS A 1 9.52 78.40 23.01
CA LYS A 1 9.34 76.97 23.37
C LYS A 1 10.33 76.22 22.51
N GLU A 2 11.33 75.70 23.21
CA GLU A 2 12.61 75.25 22.66
C GLU A 2 12.49 73.86 22.02
N GLU A 3 13.10 73.71 20.84
CA GLU A 3 13.39 72.42 20.23
C GLU A 3 14.74 71.90 20.71
N PRO A 4 14.89 70.62 21.03
CA PRO A 4 16.22 70.07 21.36
C PRO A 4 16.96 69.57 20.11
N LYS A 5 18.20 70.03 19.99
CA LYS A 5 19.21 69.75 18.97
C LYS A 5 19.57 68.28 18.90
N LYS A 6 19.52 67.68 17.69
CA LYS A 6 20.04 66.37 17.36
C LYS A 6 21.58 66.34 17.35
N LYS A 7 22.20 65.49 18.18
CA LYS A 7 23.64 65.21 18.15
C LYS A 7 23.90 64.16 17.06
N ALA A 8 24.79 64.48 16.12
CA ALA A 8 25.28 63.59 15.08
C ALA A 8 26.30 62.57 15.71
N GLY A 9 25.96 61.28 15.66
CA GLY A 9 26.87 60.17 16.01
C GLY A 9 27.75 59.84 14.81
N LYS A 10 29.05 59.80 15.08
CA LYS A 10 30.12 59.51 14.14
C LYS A 10 30.11 57.99 13.78
N ILE A 11 29.94 57.67 12.49
CA ILE A 11 29.98 56.29 11.99
C ILE A 11 31.43 55.92 11.74
N GLU A 12 31.94 54.96 12.50
CA GLU A 12 33.25 54.34 12.26
C GLU A 12 33.14 53.34 11.08
N LYS A 13 34.05 53.51 10.12
CA LYS A 13 34.18 52.62 8.95
C LYS A 13 34.83 51.30 9.40
N SER A 14 34.05 50.24 9.50
CA SER A 14 34.55 48.88 9.60
C SER A 14 35.08 48.38 8.25
N THR A 15 36.35 48.00 8.27
CA THR A 15 37.13 47.43 7.15
C THR A 15 36.50 46.14 6.63
N VAL A 16 36.11 46.14 5.37
CA VAL A 16 35.69 44.93 4.63
C VAL A 16 36.93 44.11 4.34
N LYS A 17 37.04 42.93 4.97
CA LYS A 17 38.01 41.90 4.61
C LYS A 17 37.53 41.22 3.33
N THR A 18 38.25 41.43 2.24
CA THR A 18 38.09 40.70 0.99
C THR A 18 38.52 39.23 1.21
N TYR A 19 37.57 38.32 1.02
CA TYR A 19 37.79 36.88 1.05
C TYR A 19 38.16 36.41 -0.34
N SER A 20 39.43 35.98 -0.55
CA SER A 20 39.88 35.30 -1.73
C SER A 20 39.75 33.80 -1.54
N PRO A 21 39.08 33.04 -2.49
CA PRO A 21 38.98 31.58 -2.35
C PRO A 21 40.29 30.92 -2.81
N GLU A 22 41.03 30.38 -1.85
CA GLU A 22 42.12 29.43 -2.14
C GLU A 22 41.52 28.10 -2.67
N LYS A 23 42.05 27.65 -3.78
CA LYS A 23 41.74 26.34 -4.39
C LYS A 23 42.46 25.24 -3.58
N PRO A 24 41.77 24.24 -3.03
CA PRO A 24 42.45 23.08 -2.49
C PRO A 24 42.78 22.11 -3.61
N THR A 25 44.05 22.04 -3.95
CA THR A 25 44.64 20.92 -4.70
C THR A 25 44.87 19.78 -3.72
N SER A 26 44.04 18.75 -3.75
CA SER A 26 44.41 17.44 -3.23
C SER A 26 43.71 16.33 -4.03
N ASN A 27 44.54 15.70 -4.90
CA ASN A 27 44.27 14.41 -5.52
C ASN A 27 44.07 13.35 -4.42
N LYS A 28 42.83 13.11 -4.01
CA LYS A 28 42.44 11.87 -3.30
C LYS A 28 42.02 10.84 -4.36
N LYS A 29 42.89 9.84 -4.57
CA LYS A 29 42.55 8.61 -5.27
C LYS A 29 41.28 8.02 -4.65
N PHE A 30 40.20 7.98 -5.42
CA PHE A 30 39.01 7.24 -5.05
C PHE A 30 39.32 5.76 -5.17
N ASP A 31 39.59 5.12 -4.05
CA ASP A 31 39.54 3.66 -3.95
C ASP A 31 38.15 3.20 -4.36
N LYS A 32 38.10 2.44 -5.44
CA LYS A 32 36.91 1.66 -5.86
C LYS A 32 36.56 0.70 -4.76
N LYS A 33 35.74 1.16 -3.77
CA LYS A 33 35.07 0.25 -2.85
C LYS A 33 34.15 -0.63 -3.68
N LYS A 34 34.35 -1.92 -3.50
CA LYS A 34 33.59 -3.06 -4.03
C LYS A 34 32.12 -2.70 -4.19
N ALA A 35 31.60 -2.93 -5.39
CA ALA A 35 30.18 -2.99 -5.65
C ALA A 35 29.57 -3.97 -4.63
N THR A 36 28.86 -3.45 -3.64
CA THR A 36 28.01 -4.25 -2.79
C THR A 36 26.96 -4.88 -3.69
N GLU A 37 27.05 -6.18 -3.83
CA GLU A 37 26.06 -7.01 -4.50
C GLU A 37 24.68 -6.60 -3.99
N LYS A 38 23.84 -6.13 -4.92
CA LYS A 38 22.42 -5.91 -4.63
C LYS A 38 21.86 -7.26 -4.19
N PRO A 39 21.19 -7.35 -3.02
CA PRO A 39 20.60 -8.60 -2.61
C PRO A 39 19.66 -9.07 -3.72
N THR A 40 19.85 -10.30 -4.12
CA THR A 40 19.09 -10.98 -5.17
C THR A 40 17.65 -11.20 -4.71
N THR A 41 16.83 -10.17 -4.80
CA THR A 41 15.36 -10.21 -4.57
C THR A 41 14.60 -10.93 -5.68
N ARG A 42 15.31 -11.50 -6.68
CA ARG A 42 14.67 -12.17 -7.83
C ARG A 42 14.06 -13.55 -7.54
N ARG A 43 14.42 -14.22 -6.44
CA ARG A 43 13.88 -15.55 -6.13
C ARG A 43 12.58 -15.49 -5.33
N GLU A 44 12.36 -14.48 -4.50
CA GLU A 44 11.12 -14.29 -3.74
C GLU A 44 9.98 -13.71 -4.60
N ASP A 45 10.31 -13.11 -5.75
CA ASP A 45 9.31 -12.52 -6.65
C ASP A 45 8.50 -13.56 -7.45
N SER A 46 8.95 -14.82 -7.52
CA SER A 46 8.27 -15.90 -8.24
C SER A 46 7.14 -16.56 -7.46
N GLU A 47 7.09 -16.38 -6.13
CA GLU A 47 6.07 -17.01 -5.27
C GLU A 47 4.73 -16.27 -5.24
N PHE A 48 4.70 -15.01 -5.61
CA PHE A 48 3.52 -14.17 -5.49
C PHE A 48 3.02 -13.67 -6.85
N ASP A 49 1.80 -14.03 -7.17
CA ASP A 49 1.08 -13.46 -8.30
C ASP A 49 0.65 -12.02 -7.97
N LYS A 50 0.71 -11.13 -8.96
CA LYS A 50 0.27 -9.74 -8.83
C LYS A 50 -0.86 -9.42 -9.79
N LYS A 51 -1.89 -8.71 -9.33
CA LYS A 51 -2.99 -8.23 -10.14
C LYS A 51 -3.17 -6.72 -9.97
N LEU A 52 -3.05 -6.00 -11.08
CA LEU A 52 -3.33 -4.56 -11.12
C LEU A 52 -4.85 -4.35 -11.14
N VAL A 53 -5.38 -3.66 -10.13
CA VAL A 53 -6.83 -3.38 -10.02
C VAL A 53 -7.18 -2.07 -10.70
N GLU A 54 -6.37 -1.03 -10.49
CA GLU A 54 -6.63 0.29 -11.05
C GLU A 54 -5.37 1.15 -11.09
N VAL A 55 -5.26 1.97 -12.15
CA VAL A 55 -4.31 3.08 -12.24
C VAL A 55 -5.11 4.37 -12.41
N ARG A 56 -4.80 5.37 -11.60
CA ARG A 56 -5.40 6.72 -11.69
C ARG A 56 -4.34 7.78 -11.82
N ARG A 57 -4.56 8.76 -12.67
CA ARG A 57 -3.77 9.99 -12.70
C ARG A 57 -4.27 10.90 -11.59
N VAL A 58 -3.38 11.31 -10.70
CA VAL A 58 -3.65 12.24 -9.59
C VAL A 58 -2.87 13.53 -9.80
N ALA A 59 -3.45 14.65 -9.41
CA ALA A 59 -2.84 15.96 -9.57
C ALA A 59 -2.75 16.69 -8.23
N LYS A 60 -1.65 17.41 -8.02
CA LYS A 60 -1.48 18.39 -6.95
C LYS A 60 -1.42 19.79 -7.58
N VAL A 61 -2.30 20.67 -7.15
CA VAL A 61 -2.27 22.07 -7.56
C VAL A 61 -1.20 22.79 -6.75
N VAL A 62 -0.29 23.47 -7.44
CA VAL A 62 0.81 24.24 -6.84
C VAL A 62 0.86 25.64 -7.47
N LYS A 63 1.63 26.57 -6.88
CA LYS A 63 1.94 27.85 -7.52
C LYS A 63 2.62 27.57 -8.86
N GLY A 64 2.05 28.07 -9.96
CA GLY A 64 2.56 27.84 -11.32
C GLY A 64 1.92 26.68 -12.09
N GLY A 65 0.98 25.90 -11.50
CA GLY A 65 0.25 24.88 -12.26
C GLY A 65 -0.13 23.63 -11.48
N ARG A 66 -0.19 22.49 -12.19
CA ARG A 66 -0.59 21.18 -11.65
C ARG A 66 0.53 20.18 -11.83
N THR A 67 1.05 19.62 -10.74
CA THR A 67 1.96 18.48 -10.79
C THR A 67 1.18 17.19 -10.89
N MET A 68 1.36 16.44 -11.98
CA MET A 68 0.68 15.17 -12.24
C MET A 68 1.51 13.99 -11.73
N ARG A 69 0.82 12.96 -11.19
CA ARG A 69 1.41 11.67 -10.80
C ARG A 69 0.43 10.54 -11.09
N PHE A 70 0.92 9.33 -11.08
CA PHE A 70 0.11 8.12 -11.20
C PHE A 70 0.00 7.42 -9.85
N SER A 71 -1.21 6.92 -9.56
CA SER A 71 -1.48 6.08 -8.40
C SER A 71 -1.92 4.71 -8.89
N ALA A 72 -1.19 3.66 -8.51
CA ALA A 72 -1.52 2.27 -8.84
C ALA A 72 -2.01 1.54 -7.60
N LEU A 73 -3.09 0.77 -7.74
CA LEU A 73 -3.62 -0.15 -6.74
C LEU A 73 -3.33 -1.58 -7.20
N VAL A 74 -2.52 -2.30 -6.43
CA VAL A 74 -2.08 -3.66 -6.73
C VAL A 74 -2.48 -4.59 -5.59
N VAL A 75 -2.94 -5.78 -5.95
CA VAL A 75 -3.15 -6.90 -5.03
C VAL A 75 -2.09 -7.96 -5.35
N VAL A 76 -1.53 -8.55 -4.32
CA VAL A 76 -0.52 -9.61 -4.40
C VAL A 76 -0.99 -10.80 -3.59
N GLY A 77 -0.80 -12.02 -4.07
CA GLY A 77 -1.16 -13.23 -3.34
C GLY A 77 -0.47 -14.48 -3.89
N ASN A 78 -0.43 -15.54 -3.09
CA ASN A 78 0.19 -16.81 -3.46
C ASN A 78 -0.82 -17.90 -3.85
N ARG A 79 -2.11 -17.58 -3.90
CA ARG A 79 -3.22 -18.52 -4.11
C ARG A 79 -3.32 -19.66 -3.08
N GLN A 80 -2.67 -19.50 -1.94
CA GLN A 80 -2.61 -20.48 -0.84
C GLN A 80 -3.03 -19.86 0.50
N GLY A 81 -3.89 -18.85 0.46
CA GLY A 81 -4.38 -18.15 1.65
C GLY A 81 -3.63 -16.87 2.01
N LEU A 82 -2.50 -16.54 1.37
CA LEU A 82 -1.83 -15.26 1.61
C LEU A 82 -2.23 -14.23 0.54
N VAL A 83 -2.71 -13.09 0.99
CA VAL A 83 -3.07 -11.98 0.10
C VAL A 83 -2.74 -10.65 0.75
N GLY A 84 -2.32 -9.68 -0.06
CA GLY A 84 -2.00 -8.34 0.42
C GLY A 84 -2.39 -7.27 -0.58
N VAL A 85 -2.60 -6.04 -0.11
CA VAL A 85 -2.90 -4.90 -0.96
C VAL A 85 -1.91 -3.77 -0.73
N GLY A 86 -1.50 -3.15 -1.83
CA GLY A 86 -0.64 -1.97 -1.80
C GLY A 86 -1.14 -0.89 -2.75
N ASN A 87 -0.92 0.34 -2.33
CA ASN A 87 -1.14 1.52 -3.14
C ASN A 87 0.19 2.26 -3.28
N GLY A 88 0.65 2.47 -4.51
CA GLY A 88 1.86 3.20 -4.85
C GLY A 88 1.57 4.44 -5.67
N LYS A 89 2.35 5.50 -5.46
CA LYS A 89 2.30 6.73 -6.25
C LYS A 89 3.69 7.05 -6.79
N ALA A 90 3.78 7.36 -8.09
CA ALA A 90 5.01 7.77 -8.75
C ALA A 90 4.75 8.71 -9.92
N ASN A 91 5.81 9.22 -10.53
CA ASN A 91 5.68 10.06 -11.72
C ASN A 91 5.34 9.22 -12.95
N GLU A 92 5.80 7.97 -12.99
CA GLU A 92 5.54 7.00 -14.05
C GLU A 92 4.69 5.84 -13.54
N VAL A 93 3.96 5.17 -14.47
CA VAL A 93 3.10 4.03 -14.14
C VAL A 93 3.90 2.81 -13.66
N PRO A 94 5.01 2.39 -14.34
CA PRO A 94 5.79 1.24 -13.89
C PRO A 94 6.32 1.39 -12.46
N GLU A 95 6.91 2.56 -12.14
CA GLU A 95 7.39 2.85 -10.78
C GLU A 95 6.26 2.83 -9.74
N ALA A 96 5.05 3.32 -10.11
CA ALA A 96 3.90 3.29 -9.22
C ALA A 96 3.47 1.85 -8.91
N ILE A 97 3.52 0.96 -9.91
CA ILE A 97 3.21 -0.47 -9.75
C ILE A 97 4.25 -1.17 -8.87
N GLU A 98 5.54 -0.91 -9.07
CA GLU A 98 6.62 -1.48 -8.23
C GLU A 98 6.48 -1.05 -6.76
N LYS A 99 6.26 0.25 -6.52
CA LYS A 99 6.01 0.78 -5.17
C LYS A 99 4.75 0.17 -4.54
N ALA A 100 3.68 -0.01 -5.32
CA ALA A 100 2.45 -0.65 -4.86
C ALA A 100 2.69 -2.14 -4.52
N THR A 101 3.42 -2.87 -5.35
CA THR A 101 3.77 -4.27 -5.12
C THR A 101 4.61 -4.43 -3.84
N ALA A 102 5.62 -3.59 -3.64
CA ALA A 102 6.42 -3.60 -2.41
C ALA A 102 5.58 -3.27 -1.16
N ALA A 103 4.61 -2.36 -1.27
CA ALA A 103 3.67 -2.06 -0.19
C ALA A 103 2.70 -3.22 0.07
N ALA A 104 2.23 -3.93 -0.97
CA ALA A 104 1.36 -5.09 -0.84
C ALA A 104 2.07 -6.26 -0.13
N LYS A 105 3.33 -6.54 -0.47
CA LYS A 105 4.15 -7.56 0.18
C LYS A 105 4.38 -7.31 1.68
N ARG A 106 4.37 -6.04 2.12
CA ARG A 106 4.46 -5.70 3.56
C ARG A 106 3.15 -5.90 4.31
N ASN A 107 2.03 -5.84 3.60
CA ASN A 107 0.68 -5.90 4.17
C ASN A 107 -0.02 -7.23 3.83
N LEU A 108 0.71 -8.33 3.87
CA LEU A 108 0.15 -9.67 3.67
C LEU A 108 -0.71 -10.06 4.87
N ILE A 109 -1.83 -10.70 4.59
CA ILE A 109 -2.72 -11.33 5.57
C ILE A 109 -2.89 -12.80 5.25
N SER A 110 -3.07 -13.62 6.28
CA SER A 110 -3.48 -15.02 6.13
C SER A 110 -5.00 -15.11 6.19
N VAL A 111 -5.56 -15.82 5.24
CA VAL A 111 -7.01 -16.05 5.09
C VAL A 111 -7.28 -17.54 5.32
N PRO A 112 -8.11 -17.91 6.29
CA PRO A 112 -8.49 -19.29 6.50
C PRO A 112 -9.41 -19.76 5.36
N ILE A 113 -8.97 -20.77 4.62
CA ILE A 113 -9.73 -21.39 3.52
C ILE A 113 -10.16 -22.77 3.98
N VAL A 114 -11.45 -23.06 3.88
CA VAL A 114 -12.01 -24.38 4.16
C VAL A 114 -12.43 -25.03 2.83
N ASN A 115 -11.76 -26.11 2.45
CA ASN A 115 -11.89 -26.74 1.13
C ASN A 115 -11.59 -25.76 -0.02
N THR A 116 -12.62 -25.18 -0.66
CA THR A 116 -12.49 -24.26 -1.80
C THR A 116 -13.10 -22.87 -1.50
N THR A 117 -13.66 -22.68 -0.30
CA THR A 117 -14.46 -21.49 0.07
C THR A 117 -14.10 -20.93 1.45
N ILE A 118 -14.82 -19.92 1.91
CA ILE A 118 -14.68 -19.32 3.23
C ILE A 118 -15.49 -20.09 4.29
N PRO A 119 -15.05 -20.10 5.58
CA PRO A 119 -15.71 -20.87 6.63
C PRO A 119 -17.15 -20.40 6.98
N HIS A 120 -17.45 -19.13 6.89
CA HIS A 120 -18.77 -18.55 7.21
C HIS A 120 -19.05 -17.25 6.46
N ASN A 121 -20.30 -16.80 6.50
CA ASN A 121 -20.73 -15.52 5.95
C ASN A 121 -20.06 -14.38 6.69
N ILE A 122 -19.59 -13.36 5.94
CA ILE A 122 -18.98 -12.18 6.55
C ILE A 122 -19.28 -10.91 5.77
N VAL A 123 -19.27 -9.79 6.48
CA VAL A 123 -19.40 -8.45 5.90
C VAL A 123 -18.16 -7.66 6.22
N GLY A 124 -17.37 -7.39 5.20
CA GLY A 124 -16.24 -6.47 5.31
C GLY A 124 -16.66 -5.03 5.05
N LYS A 125 -16.23 -4.09 5.88
CA LYS A 125 -16.56 -2.67 5.76
C LYS A 125 -15.30 -1.82 5.76
N PHE A 126 -15.22 -0.87 4.84
CA PHE A 126 -14.16 0.13 4.82
C PHE A 126 -14.66 1.46 4.23
N GLY A 127 -14.67 2.51 5.03
CA GLY A 127 -15.29 3.80 4.66
C GLY A 127 -16.76 3.63 4.29
N ALA A 128 -17.15 4.14 3.13
CA ALA A 128 -18.52 4.02 2.62
C ALA A 128 -18.77 2.78 1.75
N SER A 129 -17.83 1.84 1.67
CA SER A 129 -17.98 0.58 0.93
C SER A 129 -18.16 -0.58 1.89
N SER A 130 -19.10 -1.47 1.61
CA SER A 130 -19.28 -2.74 2.29
C SER A 130 -19.34 -3.88 1.28
N VAL A 131 -18.72 -5.00 1.62
CA VAL A 131 -18.70 -6.20 0.78
C VAL A 131 -19.22 -7.37 1.60
N LEU A 132 -20.34 -7.93 1.18
CA LEU A 132 -20.88 -9.17 1.72
C LEU A 132 -20.21 -10.33 1.01
N MET A 133 -19.80 -11.33 1.76
CA MET A 133 -19.17 -12.56 1.24
C MET A 133 -19.88 -13.77 1.82
N PHE A 134 -20.30 -14.68 0.95
CA PHE A 134 -21.01 -15.90 1.28
C PHE A 134 -20.22 -17.11 0.78
N PRO A 135 -20.07 -18.17 1.59
CA PRO A 135 -19.51 -19.42 1.10
C PRO A 135 -20.43 -20.03 0.04
N ALA A 136 -19.82 -20.71 -0.91
CA ALA A 136 -20.55 -21.35 -2.00
C ALA A 136 -20.12 -22.81 -2.15
N PRO A 137 -21.01 -23.70 -2.66
CA PRO A 137 -20.65 -25.08 -2.95
C PRO A 137 -19.61 -25.16 -4.06
N GLN A 138 -18.87 -26.27 -4.10
CA GLN A 138 -17.87 -26.53 -5.13
C GLN A 138 -18.49 -26.46 -6.55
N GLY A 139 -17.76 -25.81 -7.46
CA GLY A 139 -18.19 -25.62 -8.83
C GLY A 139 -18.96 -24.34 -9.11
N THR A 140 -19.31 -23.54 -8.09
CA THR A 140 -19.96 -22.23 -8.29
C THR A 140 -19.03 -21.21 -8.93
N GLY A 141 -17.71 -21.31 -8.65
CA GLY A 141 -16.72 -20.34 -9.09
C GLY A 141 -16.76 -19.02 -8.32
N VAL A 142 -15.98 -18.03 -8.78
CA VAL A 142 -15.89 -16.71 -8.14
C VAL A 142 -16.94 -15.77 -8.73
N ILE A 143 -18.03 -15.53 -7.97
CA ILE A 143 -19.05 -14.54 -8.31
C ILE A 143 -18.79 -13.28 -7.48
N ALA A 144 -18.04 -12.33 -8.06
CA ALA A 144 -17.57 -11.15 -7.33
C ALA A 144 -17.45 -9.93 -8.23
N GLY A 145 -17.63 -8.74 -7.64
CA GLY A 145 -17.28 -7.47 -8.28
C GLY A 145 -15.78 -7.35 -8.55
N GLY A 146 -15.36 -6.59 -9.56
CA GLY A 146 -13.97 -6.56 -10.03
C GLY A 146 -12.92 -6.30 -8.94
N SER A 147 -13.21 -5.44 -7.96
CA SER A 147 -12.31 -5.18 -6.83
C SER A 147 -12.20 -6.36 -5.86
N ALA A 148 -13.31 -6.98 -5.49
CA ALA A 148 -13.35 -8.16 -4.63
C ALA A 148 -12.78 -9.40 -5.33
N ARG A 149 -13.11 -9.60 -6.61
CA ARG A 149 -12.60 -10.71 -7.42
C ARG A 149 -11.09 -10.78 -7.45
N ALA A 150 -10.41 -9.63 -7.62
CA ALA A 150 -8.95 -9.59 -7.64
C ALA A 150 -8.34 -10.10 -6.33
N VAL A 151 -8.95 -9.79 -5.18
CA VAL A 151 -8.48 -10.23 -3.86
C VAL A 151 -8.74 -11.72 -3.65
N VAL A 152 -9.97 -12.18 -3.94
CA VAL A 152 -10.42 -13.55 -3.71
C VAL A 152 -9.66 -14.56 -4.57
N GLU A 153 -9.44 -14.25 -5.86
CA GLU A 153 -8.67 -15.09 -6.77
C GLU A 153 -7.21 -15.25 -6.32
N LEU A 154 -6.58 -14.15 -5.87
CA LEU A 154 -5.19 -14.17 -5.40
C LEU A 154 -5.05 -14.78 -4.00
N ALA A 155 -6.11 -14.77 -3.18
CA ALA A 155 -6.16 -15.53 -1.93
C ALA A 155 -6.23 -17.04 -2.17
N GLY A 156 -6.71 -17.50 -3.35
CA GLY A 156 -6.85 -18.91 -3.69
C GLY A 156 -8.23 -19.49 -3.43
N ILE A 157 -9.23 -18.66 -3.14
CA ILE A 157 -10.63 -19.07 -2.97
C ILE A 157 -11.21 -19.33 -4.37
N LYS A 158 -11.76 -20.51 -4.56
CA LYS A 158 -12.31 -20.95 -5.85
C LYS A 158 -13.82 -20.74 -5.96
N ASP A 159 -14.54 -20.89 -4.83
CA ASP A 159 -16.00 -20.85 -4.80
C ASP A 159 -16.48 -19.83 -3.75
N ILE A 160 -17.04 -18.73 -4.22
CA ILE A 160 -17.56 -17.66 -3.36
C ILE A 160 -18.59 -16.80 -4.10
N VAL A 161 -19.60 -16.34 -3.37
CA VAL A 161 -20.54 -15.34 -3.86
C VAL A 161 -20.36 -14.06 -3.05
N THR A 162 -20.20 -12.93 -3.75
CA THR A 162 -20.03 -11.64 -3.09
C THR A 162 -20.96 -10.58 -3.64
N LYS A 163 -21.35 -9.65 -2.78
CA LYS A 163 -22.12 -8.46 -3.16
C LYS A 163 -21.54 -7.22 -2.55
N SER A 164 -21.20 -6.25 -3.40
CA SER A 164 -20.72 -4.93 -2.95
C SER A 164 -21.88 -3.97 -2.79
N HIS A 165 -21.91 -3.23 -1.68
CA HIS A 165 -22.85 -2.15 -1.38
C HIS A 165 -22.12 -0.84 -1.09
N GLY A 166 -22.85 0.27 -1.26
CA GLY A 166 -22.34 1.61 -0.98
C GLY A 166 -21.46 2.16 -2.08
N SER A 167 -20.31 2.72 -1.74
CA SER A 167 -19.42 3.38 -2.70
C SER A 167 -18.77 2.39 -3.67
N ASN A 168 -18.77 2.72 -4.97
CA ASN A 168 -18.11 1.93 -6.03
C ASN A 168 -16.62 2.26 -6.18
N ASN A 169 -15.99 2.87 -5.18
CA ASN A 169 -14.56 3.13 -5.19
C ASN A 169 -13.76 1.82 -5.05
N LYS A 170 -12.97 1.47 -6.08
CA LYS A 170 -12.20 0.23 -6.12
C LYS A 170 -11.21 0.10 -4.96
N ILE A 171 -10.58 1.21 -4.53
CA ILE A 171 -9.66 1.22 -3.38
C ILE A 171 -10.41 0.81 -2.10
N ASN A 172 -11.59 1.38 -1.86
CA ASN A 172 -12.38 1.06 -0.70
C ASN A 172 -12.94 -0.37 -0.77
N GLY A 173 -13.39 -0.81 -1.96
CA GLY A 173 -13.87 -2.17 -2.18
C GLY A 173 -12.80 -3.24 -1.88
N VAL A 174 -11.58 -3.05 -2.38
CA VAL A 174 -10.44 -3.95 -2.08
C VAL A 174 -10.14 -3.99 -0.58
N LYS A 175 -10.07 -2.83 0.08
CA LYS A 175 -9.80 -2.76 1.52
C LYS A 175 -10.94 -3.37 2.34
N ALA A 176 -12.20 -3.12 1.97
CA ALA A 176 -13.36 -3.74 2.62
C ALA A 176 -13.30 -5.27 2.51
N THR A 177 -12.95 -5.82 1.34
CA THR A 177 -12.78 -7.27 1.16
C THR A 177 -11.68 -7.81 2.07
N ILE A 178 -10.54 -7.15 2.16
CA ILE A 178 -9.43 -7.56 3.03
C ILE A 178 -9.82 -7.50 4.51
N GLU A 179 -10.49 -6.44 4.96
CA GLU A 179 -10.96 -6.36 6.34
C GLU A 179 -11.99 -7.46 6.66
N GLY A 180 -12.87 -7.78 5.71
CA GLY A 180 -13.76 -8.94 5.87
C GLY A 180 -13.00 -10.26 6.00
N LEU A 181 -12.01 -10.50 5.13
CA LEU A 181 -11.21 -11.72 5.17
C LEU A 181 -10.38 -11.87 6.45
N LYS A 182 -9.93 -10.76 7.05
CA LYS A 182 -9.25 -10.76 8.37
C LYS A 182 -10.14 -11.18 9.53
N LEU A 183 -11.44 -10.93 9.42
CA LEU A 183 -12.41 -11.25 10.47
C LEU A 183 -12.89 -12.70 10.41
N LEU A 184 -12.52 -13.47 9.38
CA LEU A 184 -12.85 -14.88 9.27
C LEU A 184 -12.20 -15.67 10.41
N ARG A 185 -12.97 -16.61 10.96
CA ARG A 185 -12.53 -17.52 12.02
C ARG A 185 -12.81 -18.96 11.62
N THR A 186 -11.91 -19.85 11.97
CA THR A 186 -12.11 -21.30 11.79
C THR A 186 -13.06 -21.83 12.87
N LYS A 187 -13.69 -22.99 12.61
CA LYS A 187 -14.54 -23.66 13.62
C LYS A 187 -13.74 -23.99 14.89
N GLU A 188 -12.50 -24.36 14.74
CA GLU A 188 -11.58 -24.68 15.84
C GLU A 188 -11.32 -23.46 16.74
N GLU A 189 -11.05 -22.29 16.14
CA GLU A 189 -10.88 -21.05 16.89
C GLU A 189 -12.15 -20.67 17.66
N VAL A 190 -13.31 -20.83 17.04
CA VAL A 190 -14.60 -20.52 17.69
C VAL A 190 -14.89 -21.51 18.83
N ALA A 191 -14.60 -22.81 18.65
CA ALA A 191 -14.71 -23.83 19.67
C ALA A 191 -13.85 -23.50 20.90
N ALA A 192 -12.58 -23.17 20.66
CA ALA A 192 -11.65 -22.77 21.71
C ALA A 192 -12.13 -21.53 22.48
N LEU A 193 -12.66 -20.51 21.77
CA LEU A 193 -13.18 -19.29 22.38
C LEU A 193 -14.45 -19.54 23.23
N ARG A 194 -15.27 -20.52 22.86
CA ARG A 194 -16.50 -20.88 23.58
C ARG A 194 -16.30 -21.96 24.65
N GLY A 195 -15.12 -22.58 24.70
CA GLY A 195 -14.81 -23.70 25.59
C GLY A 195 -15.66 -24.95 25.32
N LYS A 196 -16.05 -25.18 24.03
CA LYS A 196 -16.88 -26.31 23.58
C LYS A 196 -16.09 -27.16 22.58
N SER A 197 -16.52 -28.40 22.39
CA SER A 197 -15.97 -29.24 21.31
C SER A 197 -16.44 -28.76 19.94
N VAL A 198 -15.68 -29.07 18.89
CA VAL A 198 -16.03 -28.68 17.49
C VAL A 198 -17.34 -29.34 17.04
N GLU A 199 -17.70 -30.49 17.64
CA GLU A 199 -18.93 -31.23 17.35
C GLU A 199 -20.19 -30.59 17.92
N GLU A 200 -20.04 -29.75 18.96
CA GLU A 200 -21.12 -29.03 19.61
C GLU A 200 -21.42 -27.63 19.05
N LEU A 201 -20.71 -27.25 18.00
CA LEU A 201 -20.85 -25.96 17.29
C LEU A 201 -21.79 -26.08 16.11
#